data_c9a30695bf69a00af9a30890c5226629
#
_entry.id   c9a30695bf69a00af9a30890c5226629
#
_cell.length_a   1.000
_cell.length_b   1.000
_cell.length_c   1.000
_cell.angle_alpha   90.00
_cell.angle_beta   90.00
_cell.angle_gamma   90.00
#
_symmetry.space_group_name_H-M   'P 1'
#
loop_
_entity.id
_entity.type
_entity.pdbx_description
1 polymer ?
#
loop_
_entity_poly.entity_id
_entity_poly.type
_entity_poly.pdbx_seq_one_letter_code
_entity_poly.pdbx_strand_id
1 'polypeptide(L)'
;MDITFIRHGHAEHLLNYPKELNRLHPGLTEQGKKQIVSLRKNINIMPHDTIVVSPTKRTLETVELLMTNEHNGAVISPLVGPRMYPQDPKFAPLGCDQIYSMAELSLLYPDKQYIDVGLEAWEESINQMNTQQFTRLAEQLLAWCRKQTGHTFIVSHDGTITNYRMMLVEHDLTRDDFLGEAGYYTVRDV
;
A
#
# COMPACT_ATOMS: atom_id res chain seq x y z
N MET A 1 -14.69 2.51 12.85
CA MET A 1 -14.18 1.63 11.76
C MET A 1 -12.75 1.26 12.09
N ASP A 2 -12.36 0.00 11.87
CA ASP A 2 -10.97 -0.42 12.07
C ASP A 2 -10.23 -0.48 10.73
N ILE A 3 -8.97 -0.03 10.72
CA ILE A 3 -8.09 -0.12 9.56
C ILE A 3 -6.85 -0.94 9.93
N THR A 4 -6.55 -1.97 9.15
CA THR A 4 -5.28 -2.69 9.25
C THR A 4 -4.40 -2.36 8.05
N PHE A 5 -3.28 -1.70 8.32
CA PHE A 5 -2.21 -1.49 7.35
C PHE A 5 -1.33 -2.73 7.28
N ILE A 6 -1.00 -3.16 6.07
CA ILE A 6 -0.14 -4.31 5.79
C ILE A 6 0.97 -3.87 4.85
N ARG A 7 2.22 -4.03 5.24
CA ARG A 7 3.36 -3.87 4.34
C ARG A 7 3.47 -5.10 3.44
N HIS A 8 3.76 -4.89 2.15
CA HIS A 8 4.04 -5.98 1.22
C HIS A 8 5.16 -6.91 1.73
N GLY A 9 5.21 -8.15 1.24
CA GLY A 9 6.29 -9.10 1.51
C GLY A 9 7.62 -8.66 0.90
N HIS A 10 8.72 -9.34 1.26
CA HIS A 10 10.05 -9.11 0.70
C HIS A 10 9.99 -9.12 -0.83
N ALA A 11 10.55 -8.09 -1.48
CA ALA A 11 10.45 -7.86 -2.91
C ALA A 11 11.82 -7.72 -3.59
N GLU A 12 11.84 -7.92 -4.89
CA GLU A 12 13.06 -8.04 -5.71
C GLU A 12 14.00 -6.84 -5.59
N HIS A 13 13.47 -5.61 -5.36
CA HIS A 13 14.30 -4.40 -5.18
C HIS A 13 15.14 -4.40 -3.89
N LEU A 14 14.86 -5.32 -2.97
CA LEU A 14 15.63 -5.50 -1.73
C LEU A 14 16.75 -6.53 -1.89
N LEU A 15 16.77 -7.30 -2.99
CA LEU A 15 17.88 -8.15 -3.34
C LEU A 15 19.07 -7.26 -3.71
N ASN A 16 20.26 -7.58 -3.20
CA ASN A 16 21.47 -6.81 -3.49
C ASN A 16 21.36 -5.29 -3.24
N TYR A 17 20.65 -4.90 -2.18
CA TYR A 17 20.48 -3.50 -1.79
C TYR A 17 21.83 -2.76 -1.76
N PRO A 18 21.96 -1.53 -2.30
CA PRO A 18 20.90 -0.71 -2.93
C PRO A 18 20.80 -0.84 -4.47
N LYS A 19 21.51 -1.77 -5.10
CA LYS A 19 21.68 -1.86 -6.56
C LYS A 19 20.37 -2.05 -7.33
N GLU A 20 19.42 -2.77 -6.75
CA GLU A 20 18.15 -3.10 -7.39
C GLU A 20 17.04 -2.05 -7.16
N LEU A 21 17.31 -0.92 -6.48
CA LEU A 21 16.32 0.11 -6.21
C LEU A 21 15.75 0.77 -7.48
N ASN A 22 16.48 0.76 -8.59
CA ASN A 22 16.00 1.28 -9.87
C ASN A 22 15.29 0.25 -10.75
N ARG A 23 15.06 -0.97 -10.23
CA ARG A 23 14.28 -1.99 -10.92
C ARG A 23 12.81 -1.53 -11.05
N LEU A 24 12.28 -1.57 -12.26
CA LEU A 24 10.88 -1.23 -12.51
C LEU A 24 9.97 -2.38 -12.08
N HIS A 25 8.88 -2.02 -11.42
CA HIS A 25 7.82 -2.94 -11.00
C HIS A 25 8.33 -4.24 -10.32
N PRO A 26 9.18 -4.14 -9.28
CA PRO A 26 9.68 -5.33 -8.61
C PRO A 26 8.53 -6.12 -7.97
N GLY A 27 8.52 -7.43 -8.22
CA GLY A 27 7.59 -8.38 -7.63
C GLY A 27 8.07 -8.93 -6.29
N LEU A 28 7.28 -9.81 -5.69
CA LEU A 28 7.66 -10.53 -4.48
C LEU A 28 8.75 -11.57 -4.81
N THR A 29 9.69 -11.73 -3.91
CA THR A 29 10.62 -12.87 -3.93
C THR A 29 9.92 -14.12 -3.37
N GLU A 30 10.53 -15.29 -3.54
CA GLU A 30 10.03 -16.52 -2.91
C GLU A 30 9.99 -16.41 -1.37
N GLN A 31 10.92 -15.65 -0.77
CA GLN A 31 10.87 -15.30 0.65
C GLN A 31 9.62 -14.48 0.96
N GLY A 32 9.35 -13.44 0.17
CA GLY A 32 8.18 -12.58 0.35
C GLY A 32 6.86 -13.34 0.24
N LYS A 33 6.74 -14.24 -0.73
CA LYS A 33 5.56 -15.11 -0.87
C LYS A 33 5.34 -15.97 0.38
N LYS A 34 6.40 -16.57 0.91
CA LYS A 34 6.32 -17.35 2.16
C LYS A 34 5.92 -16.50 3.37
N GLN A 35 6.42 -15.26 3.46
CA GLN A 35 6.02 -14.31 4.50
C GLN A 35 4.52 -14.02 4.45
N ILE A 36 3.95 -13.76 3.26
CA ILE A 36 2.52 -13.49 3.10
C ILE A 36 1.67 -14.72 3.39
N VAL A 37 2.07 -15.91 2.96
CA VAL A 37 1.37 -17.16 3.31
C VAL A 37 1.36 -17.41 4.83
N SER A 38 2.44 -17.02 5.52
CA SER A 38 2.48 -17.08 6.99
C SER A 38 1.58 -16.01 7.63
N LEU A 39 1.60 -14.77 7.11
CA LEU A 39 0.75 -13.68 7.59
C LEU A 39 -0.73 -14.03 7.51
N ARG A 40 -1.16 -14.66 6.41
CA ARG A 40 -2.55 -15.10 6.20
C ARG A 40 -3.10 -16.01 7.31
N LYS A 41 -2.23 -16.71 8.06
CA LYS A 41 -2.65 -17.53 9.20
C LYS A 41 -3.00 -16.69 10.45
N ASN A 42 -2.53 -15.45 10.49
CA ASN A 42 -2.67 -14.54 11.63
C ASN A 42 -3.68 -13.42 11.38
N ILE A 43 -4.06 -13.20 10.12
CA ILE A 43 -5.04 -12.17 9.72
C ILE A 43 -6.24 -12.90 9.13
N ASN A 44 -7.42 -12.58 9.67
CA ASN A 44 -8.69 -13.09 9.16
C ASN A 44 -9.37 -11.97 8.34
N ILE A 45 -9.39 -12.12 7.01
CA ILE A 45 -10.05 -11.20 6.09
C ILE A 45 -11.37 -11.86 5.67
N MET A 46 -12.49 -11.21 6.01
CA MET A 46 -13.83 -11.73 5.74
C MET A 46 -14.32 -11.28 4.35
N PRO A 47 -15.24 -12.00 3.70
CA PRO A 47 -15.74 -11.65 2.36
C PRO A 47 -16.35 -10.23 2.24
N HIS A 48 -16.84 -9.66 3.34
CA HIS A 48 -17.43 -8.33 3.39
C HIS A 48 -16.43 -7.22 3.76
N ASP A 49 -15.18 -7.57 4.06
CA ASP A 49 -14.14 -6.59 4.35
C ASP A 49 -13.67 -5.88 3.07
N THR A 50 -13.19 -4.68 3.24
CA THR A 50 -12.66 -3.88 2.14
C THR A 50 -11.14 -3.99 2.09
N ILE A 51 -10.60 -4.28 0.91
CA ILE A 51 -9.14 -4.29 0.69
C ILE A 51 -8.79 -3.15 -0.27
N VAL A 52 -7.95 -2.23 0.19
CA VAL A 52 -7.36 -1.17 -0.64
C VAL A 52 -5.90 -1.52 -0.89
N VAL A 53 -5.46 -1.47 -2.15
CA VAL A 53 -4.11 -1.89 -2.54
C VAL A 53 -3.39 -0.85 -3.38
N SER A 54 -2.10 -0.67 -3.12
CA SER A 54 -1.18 0.13 -3.93
C SER A 54 -1.05 -0.44 -5.34
N PRO A 55 -1.01 0.42 -6.39
CA PRO A 55 -0.83 -0.01 -7.77
C PRO A 55 0.64 -0.38 -8.10
N THR A 56 1.25 -1.26 -7.31
CA THR A 56 2.58 -1.82 -7.57
C THR A 56 2.52 -3.34 -7.62
N LYS A 57 3.39 -3.96 -8.41
CA LYS A 57 3.39 -5.42 -8.57
C LYS A 57 3.45 -6.16 -7.23
N ARG A 58 4.40 -5.80 -6.36
CA ARG A 58 4.62 -6.46 -5.06
C ARG A 58 3.41 -6.38 -4.11
N THR A 59 2.65 -5.29 -4.13
CA THR A 59 1.44 -5.14 -3.31
C THR A 59 0.26 -5.91 -3.88
N LEU A 60 0.12 -5.93 -5.21
CA LEU A 60 -0.91 -6.72 -5.90
C LEU A 60 -0.67 -8.22 -5.68
N GLU A 61 0.57 -8.71 -5.85
CA GLU A 61 0.94 -10.09 -5.53
C GLU A 61 0.74 -10.42 -4.03
N THR A 62 0.97 -9.45 -3.13
CA THR A 62 0.67 -9.60 -1.70
C THR A 62 -0.83 -9.85 -1.48
N VAL A 63 -1.69 -9.05 -2.10
CA VAL A 63 -3.14 -9.20 -1.98
C VAL A 63 -3.61 -10.54 -2.57
N GLU A 64 -3.11 -10.95 -3.73
CA GLU A 64 -3.45 -12.23 -4.36
C GLU A 64 -3.16 -13.42 -3.43
N LEU A 65 -2.07 -13.36 -2.67
CA LEU A 65 -1.72 -14.41 -1.70
C LEU A 65 -2.52 -14.31 -0.38
N LEU A 66 -2.98 -13.13 0.00
CA LEU A 66 -3.80 -12.92 1.19
C LEU A 66 -5.26 -13.34 0.98
N MET A 67 -5.80 -13.05 -0.20
CA MET A 67 -7.21 -13.31 -0.52
C MET A 67 -7.50 -14.80 -0.70
N THR A 68 -8.74 -15.16 -0.38
CA THR A 68 -9.35 -16.44 -0.78
C THR A 68 -10.29 -16.20 -1.97
N ASN A 69 -10.74 -17.24 -2.64
CA ASN A 69 -11.66 -17.16 -3.79
C ASN A 69 -13.05 -16.55 -3.46
N GLU A 70 -13.34 -16.32 -2.18
CA GLU A 70 -14.62 -15.80 -1.69
C GLU A 70 -14.68 -14.28 -1.56
N HIS A 71 -13.56 -13.57 -1.74
CA HIS A 71 -13.51 -12.10 -1.63
C HIS A 71 -13.97 -11.41 -2.92
N ASN A 72 -14.70 -10.31 -2.76
CA ASN A 72 -15.20 -9.47 -3.85
C ASN A 72 -14.10 -8.68 -4.61
N GLY A 73 -12.83 -8.97 -4.33
CA GLY A 73 -11.71 -8.29 -4.95
C GLY A 73 -11.15 -7.15 -4.10
N ALA A 74 -10.00 -6.64 -4.54
CA ALA A 74 -9.36 -5.47 -3.94
C ALA A 74 -9.58 -4.25 -4.82
N VAL A 75 -9.71 -3.07 -4.19
CA VAL A 75 -9.82 -1.78 -4.88
C VAL A 75 -8.44 -1.14 -4.94
N ILE A 76 -8.01 -0.74 -6.13
CA ILE A 76 -6.69 -0.13 -6.34
C ILE A 76 -6.78 1.38 -6.08
N SER A 77 -5.80 1.89 -5.33
CA SER A 77 -5.67 3.34 -5.08
C SER A 77 -4.21 3.80 -5.16
N PRO A 78 -3.90 4.87 -5.92
CA PRO A 78 -2.59 5.48 -5.93
C PRO A 78 -2.26 6.17 -4.60
N LEU A 79 -3.27 6.49 -3.78
CA LEU A 79 -3.10 7.15 -2.47
C LEU A 79 -2.41 6.26 -1.43
N VAL A 80 -2.29 4.96 -1.70
CA VAL A 80 -1.53 4.01 -0.88
C VAL A 80 -0.28 3.50 -1.62
N GLY A 81 0.13 4.20 -2.69
CA GLY A 81 1.38 4.00 -3.42
C GLY A 81 2.62 4.23 -2.55
N PRO A 82 3.83 4.04 -3.11
CA PRO A 82 5.07 4.35 -2.40
C PRO A 82 5.14 5.83 -2.01
N ARG A 83 5.50 6.10 -0.76
CA ARG A 83 5.81 7.43 -0.25
C ARG A 83 6.96 7.34 0.75
N MET A 84 7.95 8.18 0.57
CA MET A 84 9.09 8.29 1.46
C MET A 84 8.67 8.82 2.85
N TYR A 85 9.37 8.37 3.88
CA TYR A 85 9.27 8.95 5.21
C TYR A 85 10.67 9.02 5.86
N PRO A 86 11.07 10.17 6.47
CA PRO A 86 10.42 11.48 6.29
C PRO A 86 10.46 11.92 4.83
N GLN A 87 9.54 12.80 4.43
CA GLN A 87 9.50 13.32 3.06
C GLN A 87 10.70 14.23 2.78
N ASP A 88 11.39 13.97 1.68
CA ASP A 88 12.43 14.85 1.15
C ASP A 88 12.00 15.37 -0.25
N PRO A 89 11.67 16.65 -0.40
CA PRO A 89 11.25 17.23 -1.68
C PRO A 89 12.33 17.18 -2.78
N LYS A 90 13.58 16.96 -2.40
CA LYS A 90 14.71 16.84 -3.33
C LYS A 90 14.98 15.42 -3.78
N PHE A 91 14.24 14.47 -3.23
CA PHE A 91 14.43 13.06 -3.55
C PHE A 91 13.97 12.77 -4.97
N ALA A 92 14.86 12.18 -5.76
CA ALA A 92 14.49 11.65 -7.08
C ALA A 92 13.78 10.31 -6.91
N PRO A 93 12.60 10.11 -7.52
CA PRO A 93 11.90 8.84 -7.45
C PRO A 93 12.76 7.70 -7.99
N LEU A 94 12.77 6.59 -7.27
CA LEU A 94 13.46 5.36 -7.68
C LEU A 94 12.56 4.54 -8.63
N GLY A 95 13.16 3.69 -9.44
CA GLY A 95 12.41 2.80 -10.34
C GLY A 95 11.44 1.89 -9.59
N CYS A 96 11.81 1.42 -8.40
CA CYS A 96 10.93 0.59 -7.57
C CYS A 96 9.72 1.34 -6.99
N ASP A 97 9.73 2.68 -7.00
CA ASP A 97 8.62 3.52 -6.53
C ASP A 97 7.61 3.84 -7.63
N GLN A 98 7.89 3.47 -8.87
CA GLN A 98 6.93 3.65 -9.94
C GLN A 98 5.71 2.75 -9.74
N ILE A 99 4.53 3.37 -9.78
CA ILE A 99 3.26 2.68 -9.81
C ILE A 99 2.89 2.31 -11.25
N TYR A 100 2.07 1.29 -11.44
CA TYR A 100 1.44 1.05 -12.73
C TYR A 100 0.47 2.18 -13.07
N SER A 101 0.42 2.56 -14.34
CA SER A 101 -0.64 3.42 -14.88
C SER A 101 -1.98 2.67 -14.94
N MET A 102 -3.09 3.39 -15.03
CA MET A 102 -4.41 2.78 -15.21
C MET A 102 -4.48 1.92 -16.47
N ALA A 103 -3.79 2.32 -17.57
CA ALA A 103 -3.74 1.56 -18.82
C ALA A 103 -3.03 0.22 -18.63
N GLU A 104 -1.88 0.20 -17.95
CA GLU A 104 -1.15 -1.04 -17.63
C GLU A 104 -1.98 -1.94 -16.73
N LEU A 105 -2.62 -1.38 -15.69
CA LEU A 105 -3.45 -2.15 -14.78
C LEU A 105 -4.67 -2.76 -15.47
N SER A 106 -5.30 -2.04 -16.41
CA SER A 106 -6.43 -2.56 -17.19
C SER A 106 -6.04 -3.75 -18.06
N LEU A 107 -4.79 -3.82 -18.49
CA LEU A 107 -4.26 -4.96 -19.25
C LEU A 107 -3.84 -6.13 -18.34
N LEU A 108 -3.18 -5.83 -17.22
CA LEU A 108 -2.60 -6.85 -16.32
C LEU A 108 -3.62 -7.40 -15.33
N TYR A 109 -4.59 -6.58 -14.92
CA TYR A 109 -5.56 -6.86 -13.87
C TYR A 109 -6.97 -6.35 -14.27
N PRO A 110 -7.58 -6.87 -15.36
CA PRO A 110 -8.80 -6.32 -15.96
C PRO A 110 -10.01 -6.32 -15.03
N ASP A 111 -10.05 -7.23 -14.05
CA ASP A 111 -11.18 -7.39 -13.13
C ASP A 111 -11.04 -6.53 -11.85
N LYS A 112 -9.97 -5.76 -11.71
CA LYS A 112 -9.77 -4.92 -10.52
C LYS A 112 -10.54 -3.61 -10.62
N GLN A 113 -11.10 -3.20 -9.49
CA GLN A 113 -11.76 -1.92 -9.33
C GLN A 113 -10.78 -0.83 -8.89
N TYR A 114 -11.10 0.41 -9.20
CA TYR A 114 -10.32 1.59 -8.82
C TYR A 114 -11.14 2.46 -7.91
N ILE A 115 -10.46 3.08 -6.96
CA ILE A 115 -11.10 4.08 -6.11
C ILE A 115 -11.32 5.37 -6.90
N ASP A 116 -12.44 6.04 -6.65
CA ASP A 116 -12.87 7.23 -7.40
C ASP A 116 -12.51 8.56 -6.69
N VAL A 117 -11.63 8.51 -5.70
CA VAL A 117 -11.12 9.68 -4.98
C VAL A 117 -9.62 9.83 -5.15
N GLY A 118 -9.12 11.06 -5.10
CA GLY A 118 -7.69 11.36 -5.22
C GLY A 118 -7.10 11.00 -6.58
N LEU A 119 -7.87 11.17 -7.65
CA LEU A 119 -7.48 10.77 -9.01
C LEU A 119 -6.23 11.48 -9.52
N GLU A 120 -5.94 12.69 -9.00
CA GLU A 120 -4.71 13.44 -9.31
C GLU A 120 -3.44 12.67 -8.92
N ALA A 121 -3.50 11.71 -8.00
CA ALA A 121 -2.36 10.88 -7.62
C ALA A 121 -1.96 9.84 -8.69
N TRP A 122 -2.75 9.69 -9.75
CA TRP A 122 -2.35 8.93 -10.93
C TRP A 122 -1.40 9.72 -11.85
N GLU A 123 -1.52 11.04 -11.84
CA GLU A 123 -0.70 11.95 -12.65
C GLU A 123 0.56 12.38 -11.90
N GLU A 124 0.42 12.72 -10.62
CA GLU A 124 1.52 13.11 -9.74
C GLU A 124 1.62 12.13 -8.57
N SER A 125 2.71 11.36 -8.51
CA SER A 125 2.94 10.38 -7.45
C SER A 125 2.87 11.02 -6.06
N ILE A 126 2.17 10.38 -5.13
CA ILE A 126 2.16 10.81 -3.71
C ILE A 126 3.57 10.89 -3.11
N ASN A 127 4.57 10.23 -3.71
CA ASN A 127 5.97 10.31 -3.28
C ASN A 127 6.60 11.68 -3.59
N GLN A 128 6.06 12.43 -4.55
CA GLN A 128 6.53 13.76 -4.94
C GLN A 128 5.73 14.88 -4.29
N MET A 129 4.53 14.60 -3.83
CA MET A 129 3.66 15.57 -3.16
C MET A 129 4.23 16.02 -1.82
N ASN A 130 4.11 17.32 -1.51
CA ASN A 130 4.41 17.79 -0.17
C ASN A 130 3.43 17.22 0.87
N THR A 131 3.74 17.40 2.15
CA THR A 131 2.94 16.83 3.25
C THR A 131 1.49 17.32 3.22
N GLN A 132 1.25 18.60 2.96
CA GLN A 132 -0.10 19.18 2.94
C GLN A 132 -0.96 18.60 1.82
N GLN A 133 -0.41 18.47 0.61
CA GLN A 133 -1.10 17.86 -0.53
C GLN A 133 -1.44 16.39 -0.22
N PHE A 134 -0.46 15.63 0.26
CA PHE A 134 -0.67 14.24 0.65
C PHE A 134 -1.74 14.11 1.73
N THR A 135 -1.67 14.90 2.82
CA THR A 135 -2.65 14.85 3.91
C THR A 135 -4.07 15.06 3.41
N ARG A 136 -4.29 16.07 2.55
CA ARG A 136 -5.60 16.33 1.94
C ARG A 136 -6.15 15.12 1.18
N LEU A 137 -5.32 14.45 0.39
CA LEU A 137 -5.73 13.27 -0.38
C LEU A 137 -5.92 12.04 0.51
N ALA A 138 -5.06 11.86 1.49
CA ALA A 138 -5.19 10.79 2.47
C ALA A 138 -6.49 10.89 3.27
N GLU A 139 -6.91 12.11 3.65
CA GLU A 139 -8.20 12.35 4.29
C GLU A 139 -9.39 11.97 3.38
N GLN A 140 -9.30 12.21 2.07
CA GLN A 140 -10.32 11.76 1.12
C GLN A 140 -10.42 10.23 1.08
N LEU A 141 -9.28 9.53 1.07
CA LEU A 141 -9.25 8.07 1.13
C LEU A 141 -9.86 7.57 2.45
N LEU A 142 -9.48 8.13 3.58
CA LEU A 142 -10.02 7.75 4.88
C LEU A 142 -11.54 8.00 4.96
N ALA A 143 -12.02 9.12 4.41
CA ALA A 143 -13.45 9.42 4.31
C ALA A 143 -14.18 8.42 3.39
N TRP A 144 -13.54 7.94 2.32
CA TRP A 144 -14.08 6.88 1.49
C TRP A 144 -14.12 5.54 2.25
N CYS A 145 -13.05 5.18 2.96
CA CYS A 145 -13.00 3.97 3.78
C CYS A 145 -14.11 3.94 4.84
N ARG A 146 -14.40 5.09 5.49
CA ARG A 146 -15.47 5.18 6.50
C ARG A 146 -16.88 4.89 5.97
N LYS A 147 -17.09 4.93 4.65
CA LYS A 147 -18.36 4.59 4.01
C LYS A 147 -18.48 3.11 3.67
N GLN A 148 -17.38 2.36 3.78
CA GLN A 148 -17.38 0.93 3.50
C GLN A 148 -17.91 0.15 4.71
N THR A 149 -18.40 -1.05 4.44
CA THR A 149 -18.81 -2.00 5.49
C THR A 149 -17.63 -2.90 5.87
N GLY A 150 -17.64 -3.39 7.10
CA GLY A 150 -16.59 -4.31 7.58
C GLY A 150 -15.30 -3.62 7.99
N HIS A 151 -14.25 -4.41 8.09
CA HIS A 151 -12.90 -3.97 8.37
C HIS A 151 -12.20 -3.54 7.08
N THR A 152 -11.37 -2.51 7.15
CA THR A 152 -10.59 -2.07 5.99
C THR A 152 -9.13 -2.52 6.12
N PHE A 153 -8.64 -3.24 5.12
CA PHE A 153 -7.24 -3.63 4.98
C PHE A 153 -6.57 -2.76 3.91
N ILE A 154 -5.44 -2.16 4.24
CA ILE A 154 -4.67 -1.31 3.30
C ILE A 154 -3.31 -1.97 3.08
N VAL A 155 -3.08 -2.49 1.87
CA VAL A 155 -1.81 -3.11 1.48
C VAL A 155 -0.93 -2.08 0.79
N SER A 156 0.19 -1.74 1.43
CA SER A 156 1.01 -0.59 1.06
C SER A 156 2.51 -0.81 1.36
N HIS A 157 3.24 0.28 1.58
CA HIS A 157 4.69 0.37 1.76
C HIS A 157 5.02 0.97 3.14
N ASP A 158 6.19 0.68 3.67
CA ASP A 158 6.64 1.13 5.00
C ASP A 158 6.48 2.63 5.23
N GLY A 159 7.07 3.46 4.36
CA GLY A 159 7.00 4.92 4.50
C GLY A 159 5.57 5.46 4.37
N THR A 160 4.75 4.91 3.45
CA THR A 160 3.35 5.29 3.29
C THR A 160 2.54 4.94 4.53
N ILE A 161 2.69 3.73 5.04
CA ILE A 161 2.02 3.27 6.28
C ILE A 161 2.41 4.18 7.45
N THR A 162 3.69 4.53 7.57
CA THR A 162 4.16 5.44 8.63
C THR A 162 3.53 6.83 8.50
N ASN A 163 3.40 7.38 7.29
CA ASN A 163 2.70 8.65 7.08
C ASN A 163 1.22 8.56 7.55
N TYR A 164 0.50 7.47 7.24
CA TYR A 164 -0.88 7.27 7.72
C TYR A 164 -0.96 7.10 9.24
N ARG A 165 -0.03 6.35 9.85
CA ARG A 165 0.03 6.17 11.31
C ARG A 165 0.21 7.51 12.02
N MET A 166 1.12 8.36 11.51
CA MET A 166 1.36 9.72 12.02
C MET A 166 0.12 10.62 11.92
N MET A 167 -0.70 10.44 10.87
CA MET A 167 -1.94 11.22 10.71
C MET A 167 -3.04 10.76 11.66
N LEU A 168 -3.10 9.48 12.01
CA LEU A 168 -4.24 8.89 12.70
C LEU A 168 -4.06 8.80 14.21
N VAL A 169 -2.92 8.31 14.70
CA VAL A 169 -2.80 7.89 16.11
C VAL A 169 -1.45 8.10 16.73
N GLU A 170 -0.37 8.18 15.99
CA GLU A 170 0.98 8.20 16.54
C GLU A 170 1.70 9.51 16.21
N HIS A 171 2.63 9.87 17.06
CA HIS A 171 3.48 11.04 16.88
C HIS A 171 4.94 10.63 16.99
N ASP A 172 5.83 11.41 16.37
CA ASP A 172 7.28 11.27 16.47
C ASP A 172 7.85 9.93 15.98
N LEU A 173 7.15 9.25 15.03
CA LEU A 173 7.68 8.05 14.41
C LEU A 173 8.94 8.36 13.59
N THR A 174 9.85 7.41 13.56
CA THR A 174 11.10 7.45 12.80
C THR A 174 11.16 6.27 11.81
N ARG A 175 12.25 6.14 11.08
CA ARG A 175 12.46 4.97 10.20
C ARG A 175 12.66 3.66 10.98
N ASP A 176 13.04 3.73 12.25
CA ASP A 176 13.18 2.55 13.11
C ASP A 176 11.82 1.95 13.48
N ASP A 177 10.74 2.73 13.30
CA ASP A 177 9.36 2.33 13.55
C ASP A 177 8.67 1.73 12.31
N PHE A 178 9.42 1.56 11.20
CA PHE A 178 8.88 0.93 10.00
C PHE A 178 8.46 -0.50 10.27
N LEU A 179 7.30 -0.86 9.73
CA LEU A 179 6.89 -2.26 9.73
C LEU A 179 7.88 -3.10 8.92
N GLY A 180 8.28 -4.26 9.43
CA GLY A 180 9.00 -5.26 8.65
C GLY A 180 8.17 -5.75 7.46
N GLU A 181 8.82 -6.44 6.51
CA GLU A 181 8.08 -7.04 5.38
C GLU A 181 7.00 -7.99 5.89
N ALA A 182 5.81 -7.94 5.26
CA ALA A 182 4.60 -8.62 5.71
C ALA A 182 4.16 -8.26 7.15
N GLY A 183 4.72 -7.19 7.72
CA GLY A 183 4.25 -6.63 8.99
C GLY A 183 2.92 -5.93 8.85
N TYR A 184 2.17 -5.85 9.94
CA TYR A 184 0.88 -5.16 9.95
C TYR A 184 0.68 -4.34 11.22
N TYR A 185 -0.20 -3.35 11.13
CA TYR A 185 -0.58 -2.46 12.23
C TYR A 185 -2.06 -2.12 12.13
N THR A 186 -2.81 -2.28 13.21
CA THR A 186 -4.24 -2.00 13.25
C THR A 186 -4.53 -0.74 14.05
N VAL A 187 -5.20 0.22 13.41
CA VAL A 187 -5.80 1.39 14.05
C VAL A 187 -7.28 1.09 14.27
N ARG A 188 -7.76 1.32 15.48
CA ARG A 188 -9.16 1.09 15.85
C ARG A 188 -9.91 2.42 15.97
N ASP A 189 -11.20 2.37 15.71
CA ASP A 189 -12.13 3.49 15.87
C ASP A 189 -11.74 4.76 15.09
N VAL A 190 -11.26 4.58 13.85
CA VAL A 190 -10.88 5.68 12.92
C VAL A 190 -12.10 6.44 12.41
#